data_66446e5cabc83977a9c8290595a9711b
#
_entry.id   66446e5cabc83977a9c8290595a9711b
#
_cell.length_a   1.000
_cell.length_b   1.000
_cell.length_c   1.000
_cell.angle_alpha   90.00
_cell.angle_beta   90.00
_cell.angle_gamma   90.00
#
_symmetry.space_group_name_H-M   'P 1'
#
loop_
_entity.id
_entity.type
_entity.pdbx_description
1 polymer ?
#
loop_
_entity_poly.entity_id
_entity_poly.type
_entity_poly.pdbx_seq_one_letter_code
_entity_poly.pdbx_strand_id
1 'polypeptide(L)'
;MQDHRVLFVLYAVFAIILNESNGVEEQARCKDKSNLQVLGRCCNIPNDKELSDEEKAVGLMCHKTVFGDRTANLTTYEEKLEMFECMQECYYNSTHLLTADMKLNETALIAEYDASSGNFPHWKESIAQAIKSCFKKNVFSEVKPEAKCKSGSYQFSECLGVNLYLHCPQENWKSEDEECNKTREILMKC
;
A
#
# COMPACT_ATOMS: atom_id res chain seq x y z
N MET A 1 -14.43 20.93 -5.61
CA MET A 1 -13.83 19.84 -6.40
C MET A 1 -12.75 19.27 -5.51
N GLN A 2 -13.05 18.13 -4.90
CA GLN A 2 -12.21 17.50 -3.88
C GLN A 2 -11.04 16.79 -4.54
N ASP A 3 -9.84 17.13 -4.08
CA ASP A 3 -8.60 16.54 -4.59
C ASP A 3 -8.27 15.27 -3.76
N HIS A 4 -8.80 14.14 -4.21
CA HIS A 4 -8.64 12.80 -3.60
C HIS A 4 -7.25 12.16 -3.83
N ARG A 5 -6.16 12.94 -3.86
CA ARG A 5 -4.94 12.54 -4.56
C ARG A 5 -3.89 11.77 -3.77
N VAL A 6 -3.90 11.68 -2.45
CA VAL A 6 -2.76 11.06 -1.74
C VAL A 6 -3.05 9.68 -1.17
N LEU A 7 -4.25 9.39 -0.67
CA LEU A 7 -4.66 7.99 -0.58
C LEU A 7 -4.76 7.38 -2.00
N PHE A 8 -5.12 8.20 -3.00
CA PHE A 8 -5.04 7.85 -4.42
C PHE A 8 -3.61 7.62 -4.92
N VAL A 9 -2.57 8.17 -4.32
CA VAL A 9 -1.20 7.77 -4.68
C VAL A 9 -0.92 6.35 -4.23
N LEU A 10 -1.38 5.93 -3.05
CA LEU A 10 -1.38 4.52 -2.64
C LEU A 10 -2.27 3.68 -3.59
N TYR A 11 -3.42 4.18 -4.00
CA TYR A 11 -4.37 3.47 -4.88
C TYR A 11 -4.03 3.53 -6.37
N ALA A 12 -3.53 4.66 -6.89
CA ALA A 12 -3.14 4.78 -8.30
C ALA A 12 -1.91 3.93 -8.63
N VAL A 13 -1.01 3.73 -7.67
CA VAL A 13 0.09 2.76 -7.78
C VAL A 13 -0.47 1.35 -7.99
N PHE A 14 -1.53 0.98 -7.28
CA PHE A 14 -2.20 -0.30 -7.47
C PHE A 14 -2.87 -0.47 -8.84
N ALA A 15 -3.43 0.56 -9.42
CA ALA A 15 -4.21 0.45 -10.66
C ALA A 15 -3.36 0.35 -11.94
N ILE A 16 -2.11 0.82 -11.92
CA ILE A 16 -1.25 0.87 -13.13
C ILE A 16 -0.47 -0.43 -13.34
N ILE A 17 -0.27 -1.23 -12.28
CA ILE A 17 0.53 -2.47 -12.31
C ILE A 17 -0.23 -3.67 -12.92
N LEU A 18 -1.52 -3.55 -13.20
CA LEU A 18 -2.45 -4.66 -13.37
C LEU A 18 -2.64 -5.23 -14.78
N ASN A 19 -1.76 -4.95 -15.71
CA ASN A 19 -1.95 -5.44 -17.08
C ASN A 19 -0.75 -6.29 -17.56
N GLU A 20 -0.62 -7.52 -17.08
CA GLU A 20 -0.03 -8.63 -17.84
C GLU A 20 0.12 -9.92 -17.01
N SER A 21 -0.45 -10.97 -17.53
CA SER A 21 -0.01 -12.35 -17.72
C SER A 21 -0.68 -13.47 -16.97
N ASN A 22 -1.02 -14.45 -17.78
CA ASN A 22 -1.58 -15.77 -17.47
C ASN A 22 -0.51 -16.76 -16.97
N GLY A 23 -0.91 -17.59 -16.01
CA GLY A 23 -0.41 -18.95 -15.95
C GLY A 23 0.16 -19.48 -14.64
N VAL A 24 -0.48 -20.52 -14.16
CA VAL A 24 -0.08 -21.69 -13.36
C VAL A 24 -0.17 -21.64 -11.84
N GLU A 25 -1.23 -22.31 -11.39
CA GLU A 25 -1.48 -22.99 -10.10
C GLU A 25 -1.34 -22.19 -8.77
N GLU A 26 -1.80 -22.73 -7.68
CA GLU A 26 -2.20 -22.14 -6.39
C GLU A 26 -1.28 -20.99 -5.87
N GLN A 27 0.04 -21.09 -6.09
CA GLN A 27 0.98 -19.99 -5.84
C GLN A 27 0.82 -18.81 -6.81
N ALA A 28 0.32 -19.08 -8.02
CA ALA A 28 0.03 -18.03 -8.99
C ALA A 28 -1.20 -17.21 -8.58
N ARG A 29 -2.19 -17.84 -7.94
CA ARG A 29 -3.39 -17.13 -7.44
C ARG A 29 -3.06 -16.15 -6.33
N CYS A 30 -2.08 -16.44 -5.48
CA CYS A 30 -1.60 -15.51 -4.46
C CYS A 30 -0.92 -14.28 -5.04
N LYS A 31 -0.29 -14.43 -6.21
CA LYS A 31 0.41 -13.37 -6.94
C LYS A 31 -0.45 -12.68 -8.01
N ASP A 32 -1.67 -13.16 -8.19
CA ASP A 32 -2.59 -12.58 -9.16
C ASP A 32 -3.07 -11.21 -8.69
N LYS A 33 -2.55 -10.18 -9.32
CA LYS A 33 -2.88 -8.78 -9.01
C LYS A 33 -4.34 -8.44 -9.28
N SER A 34 -5.07 -9.24 -10.06
CA SER A 34 -6.51 -9.08 -10.25
C SER A 34 -7.29 -9.26 -8.93
N ASN A 35 -6.79 -10.11 -8.03
CA ASN A 35 -7.37 -10.29 -6.70
C ASN A 35 -7.36 -8.99 -5.88
N LEU A 36 -6.35 -8.15 -6.05
CA LEU A 36 -6.26 -6.86 -5.34
C LEU A 36 -7.31 -5.87 -5.85
N GLN A 37 -7.63 -5.87 -7.15
CA GLN A 37 -8.71 -5.06 -7.69
C GLN A 37 -10.06 -5.49 -7.14
N VAL A 38 -10.30 -6.79 -7.04
CA VAL A 38 -11.50 -7.33 -6.43
C VAL A 38 -11.59 -6.90 -4.97
N LEU A 39 -10.53 -7.11 -4.17
CA LEU A 39 -10.51 -6.71 -2.77
C LEU A 39 -10.80 -5.22 -2.57
N GLY A 40 -10.27 -4.34 -3.41
CA GLY A 40 -10.45 -2.91 -3.32
C GLY A 40 -11.92 -2.45 -3.38
N ARG A 41 -12.79 -3.23 -4.01
CA ARG A 41 -14.24 -2.96 -4.04
C ARG A 41 -15.02 -3.67 -2.93
N CYS A 42 -14.39 -4.63 -2.24
CA CYS A 42 -15.04 -5.53 -1.29
C CYS A 42 -15.08 -4.96 0.14
N CYS A 43 -14.14 -4.12 0.46
CA CYS A 43 -14.02 -3.49 1.76
C CYS A 43 -14.21 -1.98 1.66
N ASN A 44 -15.17 -1.45 2.40
CA ASN A 44 -15.36 -0.01 2.49
C ASN A 44 -14.41 0.58 3.53
N ILE A 45 -13.18 0.85 3.11
CA ILE A 45 -12.17 1.48 3.97
C ILE A 45 -12.58 2.94 4.19
N PRO A 46 -12.73 3.40 5.44
CA PRO A 46 -13.08 4.79 5.70
C PRO A 46 -11.96 5.71 5.23
N ASN A 47 -12.36 6.79 4.60
CA ASN A 47 -11.45 7.75 3.96
C ASN A 47 -11.72 9.17 4.47
N ASP A 48 -11.80 9.34 5.79
CA ASP A 48 -12.22 10.60 6.39
C ASP A 48 -11.05 11.52 6.80
N LYS A 49 -9.80 11.03 6.73
CA LYS A 49 -8.65 11.90 6.99
C LYS A 49 -8.31 12.68 5.72
N GLU A 50 -8.65 13.95 5.70
CA GLU A 50 -8.01 14.87 4.78
C GLU A 50 -6.53 14.99 5.17
N LEU A 51 -5.66 14.88 4.17
CA LEU A 51 -4.24 15.14 4.39
C LEU A 51 -4.05 16.59 4.85
N SER A 52 -3.22 16.78 5.84
CA SER A 52 -2.74 18.09 6.22
C SER A 52 -2.02 18.78 5.05
N ASP A 53 -1.93 20.09 5.10
CA ASP A 53 -1.19 20.82 4.06
C ASP A 53 0.30 20.45 4.07
N GLU A 54 0.84 20.06 5.22
CA GLU A 54 2.20 19.57 5.37
C GLU A 54 2.38 18.21 4.68
N GLU A 55 1.49 17.24 4.90
CA GLU A 55 1.51 15.94 4.22
C GLU A 55 1.37 16.08 2.70
N LYS A 56 0.50 16.99 2.24
CA LYS A 56 0.37 17.34 0.81
C LYS A 56 1.66 17.93 0.24
N ALA A 57 2.29 18.85 0.99
CA ALA A 57 3.56 19.47 0.59
C ALA A 57 4.68 18.42 0.49
N VAL A 58 4.78 17.50 1.46
CA VAL A 58 5.72 16.38 1.42
C VAL A 58 5.47 15.51 0.19
N GLY A 59 4.23 15.12 -0.07
CA GLY A 59 3.87 14.33 -1.24
C GLY A 59 4.29 14.99 -2.55
N LEU A 60 4.01 16.29 -2.70
CA LEU A 60 4.41 17.06 -3.88
C LEU A 60 5.93 17.19 -4.02
N MET A 61 6.64 17.42 -2.91
CA MET A 61 8.10 17.49 -2.87
C MET A 61 8.71 16.17 -3.31
N CYS A 62 8.26 15.04 -2.75
CA CYS A 62 8.75 13.71 -3.11
C CYS A 62 8.43 13.38 -4.58
N HIS A 63 7.22 13.69 -5.04
CA HIS A 63 6.86 13.52 -6.45
C HIS A 63 7.81 14.30 -7.36
N LYS A 64 8.04 15.59 -7.08
CA LYS A 64 8.95 16.42 -7.85
C LYS A 64 10.39 15.90 -7.81
N THR A 65 10.86 15.44 -6.66
CA THR A 65 12.23 14.93 -6.49
C THR A 65 12.46 13.64 -7.27
N VAL A 66 11.50 12.73 -7.25
CA VAL A 66 11.63 11.39 -7.84
C VAL A 66 11.26 11.40 -9.33
N PHE A 67 10.12 11.97 -9.66
CA PHE A 67 9.62 11.97 -11.04
C PHE A 67 10.16 13.16 -11.84
N GLY A 68 10.22 14.37 -11.25
CA GLY A 68 10.58 15.58 -11.99
C GLY A 68 9.72 15.72 -13.24
N ASP A 69 10.36 15.96 -14.37
CA ASP A 69 9.71 16.05 -15.68
C ASP A 69 9.63 14.70 -16.42
N ARG A 70 10.01 13.59 -15.77
CA ARG A 70 10.17 12.27 -16.41
C ARG A 70 8.86 11.48 -16.56
N THR A 71 7.77 11.88 -15.92
CA THR A 71 6.51 11.13 -15.89
C THR A 71 5.98 10.75 -17.27
N ALA A 72 6.26 11.56 -18.29
CA ALA A 72 5.82 11.31 -19.67
C ALA A 72 6.68 10.27 -20.43
N ASN A 73 7.85 9.91 -19.91
CA ASN A 73 8.86 9.12 -20.62
C ASN A 73 9.14 7.74 -20.00
N LEU A 74 8.40 7.34 -18.94
CA LEU A 74 8.57 6.01 -18.34
C LEU A 74 7.93 4.96 -19.24
N THR A 75 8.75 4.12 -19.85
CA THR A 75 8.31 3.15 -20.87
C THR A 75 8.21 1.74 -20.33
N THR A 76 9.07 1.36 -19.36
CA THR A 76 9.10 0.01 -18.80
C THR A 76 8.40 -0.09 -17.45
N TYR A 77 7.98 -1.31 -17.11
CA TYR A 77 7.42 -1.62 -15.80
C TYR A 77 8.45 -1.41 -14.69
N GLU A 78 9.69 -1.83 -14.93
CA GLU A 78 10.79 -1.73 -13.99
C GLU A 78 11.12 -0.26 -13.64
N GLU A 79 11.15 0.63 -14.64
CA GLU A 79 11.35 2.06 -14.41
C GLU A 79 10.24 2.65 -13.54
N LYS A 80 8.98 2.26 -13.81
CA LYS A 80 7.84 2.72 -13.02
C LYS A 80 7.93 2.20 -11.57
N LEU A 81 8.24 0.91 -11.39
CA LEU A 81 8.39 0.31 -10.08
C LEU A 81 9.48 1.00 -9.26
N GLU A 82 10.66 1.21 -9.84
CA GLU A 82 11.77 1.92 -9.18
C GLU A 82 11.37 3.33 -8.73
N MET A 83 10.63 4.05 -9.58
CA MET A 83 10.15 5.39 -9.23
C MET A 83 9.16 5.35 -8.07
N PHE A 84 8.26 4.36 -8.02
CA PHE A 84 7.33 4.20 -6.93
C PHE A 84 8.01 3.78 -5.62
N GLU A 85 8.99 2.89 -5.67
CA GLU A 85 9.81 2.53 -4.52
C GLU A 85 10.49 3.77 -3.92
N CYS A 86 11.09 4.61 -4.77
CA CYS A 86 11.75 5.82 -4.33
C CYS A 86 10.76 6.91 -3.85
N MET A 87 9.58 6.99 -4.45
CA MET A 87 8.52 7.88 -4.00
C MET A 87 8.05 7.53 -2.59
N GLN A 88 7.82 6.25 -2.32
CA GLN A 88 7.41 5.76 -1.00
C GLN A 88 8.52 5.95 0.03
N GLU A 89 9.77 5.64 -0.33
CA GLU A 89 10.91 5.86 0.56
C GLU A 89 11.06 7.33 0.93
N CYS A 90 10.98 8.25 -0.05
CA CYS A 90 11.01 9.68 0.19
C CYS A 90 9.90 10.12 1.15
N TYR A 91 8.66 9.68 0.90
CA TYR A 91 7.52 10.05 1.72
C TYR A 91 7.67 9.54 3.16
N TYR A 92 8.02 8.27 3.33
CA TYR A 92 8.20 7.67 4.65
C TYR A 92 9.35 8.28 5.43
N ASN A 93 10.44 8.63 4.74
CA ASN A 93 11.57 9.34 5.38
C ASN A 93 11.16 10.75 5.84
N SER A 94 10.48 11.49 4.98
CA SER A 94 10.05 12.87 5.26
C SER A 94 8.97 12.96 6.33
N THR A 95 8.20 11.90 6.53
CA THR A 95 7.17 11.79 7.59
C THR A 95 7.65 11.03 8.82
N HIS A 96 8.97 10.76 8.93
CA HIS A 96 9.58 10.08 10.06
C HIS A 96 9.08 8.63 10.32
N LEU A 97 8.54 7.99 9.29
CA LEU A 97 8.15 6.57 9.32
C LEU A 97 9.32 5.62 9.08
N LEU A 98 10.49 6.16 8.75
CA LEU A 98 11.77 5.44 8.73
C LEU A 98 12.64 5.84 9.93
N THR A 99 13.50 4.92 10.33
CA THR A 99 14.57 5.17 11.29
C THR A 99 15.74 5.90 10.61
N ALA A 100 16.72 6.36 11.40
CA ALA A 100 17.90 7.04 10.86
C ALA A 100 18.75 6.16 9.93
N ASP A 101 18.66 4.84 10.06
CA ASP A 101 19.32 3.87 9.17
C ASP A 101 18.40 3.38 8.02
N MET A 102 17.38 4.19 7.69
CA MET A 102 16.47 3.98 6.56
C MET A 102 15.67 2.66 6.63
N LYS A 103 15.36 2.18 7.84
CA LYS A 103 14.47 1.04 8.06
C LYS A 103 13.11 1.52 8.50
N LEU A 104 12.09 0.73 8.23
CA LEU A 104 10.72 0.99 8.71
C LEU A 104 10.68 1.07 10.23
N ASN A 105 10.05 2.12 10.75
CA ASN A 105 9.83 2.33 12.17
C ASN A 105 8.43 1.82 12.54
N GLU A 106 8.35 0.57 13.03
CA GLU A 106 7.07 -0.07 13.38
C GLU A 106 6.26 0.77 14.37
N THR A 107 6.90 1.34 15.38
CA THR A 107 6.23 2.17 16.40
C THR A 107 5.63 3.44 15.77
N ALA A 108 6.39 4.12 14.90
CA ALA A 108 5.91 5.30 14.22
C ALA A 108 4.76 4.99 13.26
N LEU A 109 4.87 3.86 12.54
CA LEU A 109 3.80 3.40 11.63
C LEU A 109 2.51 3.09 12.39
N ILE A 110 2.59 2.38 13.51
CA ILE A 110 1.41 2.10 14.34
C ILE A 110 0.79 3.42 14.83
N ALA A 111 1.60 4.35 15.33
CA ALA A 111 1.12 5.64 15.83
C ALA A 111 0.45 6.48 14.73
N GLU A 112 1.05 6.54 13.54
CA GLU A 112 0.50 7.28 12.39
C GLU A 112 -0.84 6.71 11.94
N TYR A 113 -0.93 5.39 11.78
CA TYR A 113 -2.16 4.74 11.36
C TYR A 113 -3.23 4.74 12.46
N ASP A 114 -2.86 4.70 13.75
CA ASP A 114 -3.79 4.88 14.86
C ASP A 114 -4.38 6.28 14.86
N ALA A 115 -3.56 7.31 14.67
CA ALA A 115 -4.01 8.69 14.50
C ALA A 115 -4.93 8.86 13.28
N SER A 116 -4.60 8.20 12.16
CA SER A 116 -5.39 8.26 10.93
C SER A 116 -6.74 7.54 11.05
N SER A 117 -6.85 6.52 11.90
CA SER A 117 -8.10 5.77 12.10
C SER A 117 -9.13 6.52 12.94
N GLY A 118 -8.74 7.61 13.60
CA GLY A 118 -9.56 8.62 14.27
C GLY A 118 -10.92 8.16 14.82
N ASN A 119 -11.98 8.40 14.04
CA ASN A 119 -13.37 8.11 14.42
C ASN A 119 -13.80 6.64 14.21
N PHE A 120 -12.91 5.75 13.77
CA PHE A 120 -13.22 4.37 13.44
C PHE A 120 -12.46 3.38 14.34
N PRO A 121 -12.85 3.21 15.61
CA PRO A 121 -12.10 2.41 16.58
C PRO A 121 -11.94 0.93 16.19
N HIS A 122 -12.87 0.34 15.45
CA HIS A 122 -12.78 -1.03 14.93
C HIS A 122 -11.71 -1.19 13.85
N TRP A 123 -11.30 -0.12 13.19
CA TRP A 123 -10.19 -0.16 12.24
C TRP A 123 -8.81 -0.18 12.92
N LYS A 124 -8.70 0.33 14.14
CA LYS A 124 -7.42 0.34 14.89
C LYS A 124 -6.84 -1.06 15.06
N GLU A 125 -7.68 -2.02 15.44
CA GLU A 125 -7.23 -3.40 15.61
C GLU A 125 -6.83 -4.03 14.26
N SER A 126 -7.64 -3.87 13.22
CA SER A 126 -7.35 -4.37 11.88
C SER A 126 -6.04 -3.78 11.31
N ILE A 127 -5.82 -2.49 11.51
CA ILE A 127 -4.59 -1.81 11.09
C ILE A 127 -3.38 -2.35 11.86
N ALA A 128 -3.48 -2.44 13.19
CA ALA A 128 -2.38 -2.96 14.02
C ALA A 128 -2.02 -4.41 13.66
N GLN A 129 -3.01 -5.25 13.37
CA GLN A 129 -2.81 -6.62 12.91
C GLN A 129 -2.14 -6.66 11.53
N ALA A 130 -2.57 -5.83 10.60
CA ALA A 130 -2.00 -5.72 9.26
C ALA A 130 -0.53 -5.30 9.31
N ILE A 131 -0.20 -4.27 10.09
CA ILE A 131 1.19 -3.81 10.28
C ILE A 131 2.06 -4.95 10.83
N LYS A 132 1.65 -5.57 11.93
CA LYS A 132 2.39 -6.69 12.56
C LYS A 132 2.57 -7.86 11.60
N SER A 133 1.55 -8.18 10.81
CA SER A 133 1.62 -9.24 9.80
C SER A 133 2.70 -8.95 8.76
N CYS A 134 2.79 -7.71 8.27
CA CYS A 134 3.78 -7.31 7.28
C CYS A 134 5.21 -7.31 7.84
N PHE A 135 5.41 -6.90 9.09
CA PHE A 135 6.71 -7.02 9.74
C PHE A 135 7.12 -8.48 9.94
N LYS A 136 6.17 -9.35 10.34
CA LYS A 136 6.42 -10.79 10.50
C LYS A 136 6.76 -11.49 9.19
N LYS A 137 6.12 -11.11 8.08
CA LYS A 137 6.41 -11.66 6.74
C LYS A 137 7.79 -11.25 6.22
N ASN A 138 8.50 -10.34 6.87
CA ASN A 138 9.79 -9.81 6.44
C ASN A 138 9.77 -9.34 4.98
N VAL A 139 8.84 -8.45 4.68
CA VAL A 139 8.66 -7.88 3.32
C VAL A 139 9.93 -7.23 2.74
N PHE A 140 10.91 -6.94 3.59
CA PHE A 140 12.23 -6.44 3.18
C PHE A 140 13.01 -7.44 2.32
N SER A 141 12.76 -8.74 2.46
CA SER A 141 13.40 -9.76 1.62
C SER A 141 12.96 -9.68 0.17
N GLU A 142 11.89 -8.94 -0.12
CA GLU A 142 11.39 -8.71 -1.48
C GLU A 142 12.09 -7.53 -2.17
N VAL A 143 12.84 -6.72 -1.42
CA VAL A 143 13.62 -5.61 -1.98
C VAL A 143 14.80 -6.16 -2.78
N LYS A 144 14.86 -5.82 -4.05
CA LYS A 144 15.96 -6.26 -4.93
C LYS A 144 17.28 -5.64 -4.46
N PRO A 145 18.38 -6.44 -4.44
CA PRO A 145 19.71 -5.92 -4.03
C PRO A 145 20.19 -4.72 -4.86
N GLU A 146 19.79 -4.67 -6.14
CA GLU A 146 20.11 -3.61 -7.09
C GLU A 146 19.18 -2.40 -7.03
N ALA A 147 18.11 -2.45 -6.25
CA ALA A 147 17.16 -1.34 -6.12
C ALA A 147 17.87 -0.07 -5.64
N LYS A 148 17.47 1.09 -6.16
CA LYS A 148 18.02 2.38 -5.74
C LYS A 148 17.52 2.77 -4.35
N CYS A 149 16.24 2.52 -4.11
CA CYS A 149 15.58 2.82 -2.85
C CYS A 149 15.29 1.51 -2.13
N LYS A 150 15.83 1.35 -0.92
CA LYS A 150 15.98 0.04 -0.25
C LYS A 150 15.30 -0.05 1.11
N SER A 151 14.53 0.95 1.51
CA SER A 151 13.86 0.94 2.81
C SER A 151 12.77 -0.14 2.94
N GLY A 152 12.29 -0.69 1.82
CA GLY A 152 11.16 -1.62 1.80
C GLY A 152 9.80 -0.96 2.03
N SER A 153 9.74 0.39 2.03
CA SER A 153 8.50 1.13 2.26
C SER A 153 7.43 0.83 1.21
N TYR A 154 7.80 0.63 -0.04
CA TYR A 154 6.88 0.23 -1.10
C TYR A 154 6.30 -1.17 -0.85
N GLN A 155 7.15 -2.17 -0.61
CA GLN A 155 6.75 -3.54 -0.32
C GLN A 155 5.89 -3.63 0.93
N PHE A 156 6.22 -2.83 1.94
CA PHE A 156 5.40 -2.70 3.14
C PHE A 156 4.02 -2.12 2.83
N SER A 157 3.93 -1.07 2.02
CA SER A 157 2.66 -0.45 1.63
C SER A 157 1.78 -1.41 0.83
N GLU A 158 2.35 -2.21 -0.07
CA GLU A 158 1.63 -3.27 -0.78
C GLU A 158 1.10 -4.32 0.20
N CYS A 159 1.97 -4.82 1.08
CA CYS A 159 1.58 -5.79 2.11
C CYS A 159 0.46 -5.25 3.02
N LEU A 160 0.61 -4.00 3.49
CA LEU A 160 -0.37 -3.35 4.35
C LEU A 160 -1.73 -3.25 3.65
N GLY A 161 -1.76 -2.81 2.40
CA GLY A 161 -2.97 -2.73 1.61
C GLY A 161 -3.71 -4.07 1.54
N VAL A 162 -3.01 -5.14 1.19
CA VAL A 162 -3.59 -6.50 1.15
C VAL A 162 -4.14 -6.91 2.51
N ASN A 163 -3.35 -6.72 3.58
CA ASN A 163 -3.75 -7.14 4.92
C ASN A 163 -4.93 -6.33 5.46
N LEU A 164 -5.05 -5.05 5.12
CA LEU A 164 -6.23 -4.24 5.50
C LEU A 164 -7.51 -4.80 4.87
N TYR A 165 -7.47 -5.25 3.62
CA TYR A 165 -8.63 -5.89 3.00
C TYR A 165 -8.93 -7.26 3.62
N LEU A 166 -7.92 -8.07 3.91
CA LEU A 166 -8.11 -9.38 4.54
C LEU A 166 -8.68 -9.28 5.95
N HIS A 167 -8.29 -8.25 6.70
CA HIS A 167 -8.75 -7.96 8.05
C HIS A 167 -9.87 -6.91 8.09
N CYS A 168 -10.56 -6.68 6.97
CA CYS A 168 -11.66 -5.73 6.89
C CYS A 168 -12.74 -6.06 7.93
N PRO A 169 -13.15 -5.09 8.76
CA PRO A 169 -14.25 -5.27 9.70
C PRO A 169 -15.53 -5.73 9.00
N GLN A 170 -16.31 -6.60 9.68
CA GLN A 170 -17.47 -7.24 9.08
C GLN A 170 -18.51 -6.23 8.57
N GLU A 171 -18.70 -5.13 9.30
CA GLU A 171 -19.61 -4.05 8.91
C GLU A 171 -19.17 -3.27 7.67
N ASN A 172 -17.91 -3.36 7.32
CA ASN A 172 -17.33 -2.72 6.14
C ASN A 172 -17.12 -3.69 4.96
N TRP A 173 -17.31 -5.00 5.22
CA TRP A 173 -17.15 -6.04 4.22
C TRP A 173 -18.44 -6.32 3.44
N LYS A 174 -18.34 -6.40 2.12
CA LYS A 174 -19.49 -6.77 1.26
C LYS A 174 -19.72 -8.28 1.27
N SER A 175 -20.29 -8.78 2.35
CA SER A 175 -20.53 -10.21 2.59
C SER A 175 -21.47 -10.86 1.56
N GLU A 176 -22.33 -10.08 0.92
CA GLU A 176 -23.28 -10.55 -0.11
C GLU A 176 -22.63 -10.78 -1.47
N ASP A 177 -21.38 -10.33 -1.68
CA ASP A 177 -20.66 -10.49 -2.94
C ASP A 177 -19.83 -11.79 -2.89
N GLU A 178 -20.23 -12.78 -3.69
CA GLU A 178 -19.57 -14.09 -3.75
C GLU A 178 -18.12 -13.99 -4.25
N GLU A 179 -17.82 -13.07 -5.17
CA GLU A 179 -16.47 -12.86 -5.68
C GLU A 179 -15.56 -12.28 -4.61
N CYS A 180 -16.09 -11.37 -3.78
CA CYS A 180 -15.39 -10.85 -2.62
C CYS A 180 -15.00 -11.95 -1.63
N ASN A 181 -15.96 -12.79 -1.26
CA ASN A 181 -15.74 -13.89 -0.32
C ASN A 181 -14.74 -14.90 -0.86
N LYS A 182 -14.88 -15.31 -2.11
CA LYS A 182 -13.96 -16.24 -2.78
C LYS A 182 -12.53 -15.69 -2.87
N THR A 183 -12.39 -14.42 -3.22
CA THR A 183 -11.07 -13.77 -3.31
C THR A 183 -10.40 -13.69 -1.94
N ARG A 184 -11.16 -13.32 -0.89
CA ARG A 184 -10.67 -13.30 0.49
C ARG A 184 -10.18 -14.68 0.93
N GLU A 185 -10.95 -15.75 0.68
CA GLU A 185 -10.57 -17.12 1.00
C GLU A 185 -9.27 -17.57 0.30
N ILE A 186 -9.08 -17.19 -0.97
CA ILE A 186 -7.85 -17.47 -1.71
C ILE A 186 -6.67 -16.79 -1.03
N LEU A 187 -6.76 -15.49 -0.79
CA LEU A 187 -5.67 -14.70 -0.26
C LEU A 187 -5.35 -14.98 1.22
N MET A 188 -6.32 -15.43 2.01
CA MET A 188 -6.08 -15.87 3.38
C MET A 188 -5.23 -17.13 3.47
N LYS A 189 -5.14 -17.92 2.41
CA LYS A 189 -4.29 -19.11 2.32
C LYS A 189 -2.86 -18.78 1.88
N CYS A 190 -2.60 -17.57 1.42
CA CYS A 190 -1.31 -17.05 0.99
C CYS A 190 -0.47 -16.53 2.17
#